data_ce783cfb7c65ae5e21bc75b79be26f1f
#
_entry.id   ce783cfb7c65ae5e21bc75b79be26f1f
#
_cell.length_a   1.000
_cell.length_b   1.000
_cell.length_c   1.000
_cell.angle_alpha   90.00
_cell.angle_beta   90.00
_cell.angle_gamma   90.00
#
_symmetry.space_group_name_H-M   'P 1'
#
loop_
_entity.id
_entity.type
_entity.pdbx_description
1 polymer ?
#
loop_
_entity_poly.entity_id
_entity_poly.type
_entity_poly.pdbx_seq_one_letter_code
_entity_poly.pdbx_strand_id
1 'polypeptide(L)'
;MSVIIYQRGDRTALTKNFSRNEFDCPCGCGTQMVDPELAEKLQRIREVTGKKIKITSGYRCLKHNQEAGGGTNSRHRYGMAADWRLDDRSLNPVALGILAQAAGFGGIGIYWYAGNAFCHADTRGAKATWLCDAALHYPSTTYLKFILPTIKRGCTGDANRAATKMLQRLLNLNPDGIFGEKTETALRKAQEKYKLTVDGICGPASWRALSGADKYLSKL
;
A
#
# COMPACT_ATOMS: atom_id res chain seq x y z
N MET A 1 -16.07 6.53 -13.68
CA MET A 1 -15.55 7.75 -14.35
C MET A 1 -14.67 7.32 -15.52
N SER A 2 -14.53 8.15 -16.56
CA SER A 2 -13.67 7.82 -17.71
C SER A 2 -12.23 8.27 -17.45
N VAL A 3 -11.27 7.44 -17.81
CA VAL A 3 -9.84 7.79 -17.79
C VAL A 3 -9.57 8.99 -18.69
N ILE A 4 -8.82 9.96 -18.19
CA ILE A 4 -8.39 11.14 -18.93
C ILE A 4 -7.12 10.79 -19.72
N ILE A 5 -7.13 11.10 -21.04
CA ILE A 5 -5.96 11.00 -21.91
C ILE A 5 -5.41 12.42 -22.09
N TYR A 6 -4.09 12.60 -21.93
CA TYR A 6 -3.45 13.90 -21.99
C TYR A 6 -2.01 13.82 -22.50
N GLN A 7 -1.39 14.96 -22.78
CA GLN A 7 0.01 15.02 -23.19
C GLN A 7 0.91 15.12 -21.97
N ARG A 8 2.08 14.51 -22.05
CA ARG A 8 3.09 14.53 -20.99
C ARG A 8 3.42 15.95 -20.56
N GLY A 9 3.52 16.18 -19.25
CA GLY A 9 3.83 17.48 -18.66
C GLY A 9 2.60 18.39 -18.45
N ASP A 10 1.39 17.93 -18.78
CA ASP A 10 0.17 18.67 -18.51
C ASP A 10 -0.04 18.86 -16.99
N ARG A 11 -0.04 20.13 -16.56
CA ARG A 11 -0.20 20.53 -15.15
C ARG A 11 -1.63 20.83 -14.74
N THR A 12 -2.60 20.49 -15.58
CA THR A 12 -4.02 20.65 -15.22
C THR A 12 -4.30 19.91 -13.91
N ALA A 13 -4.94 20.61 -12.98
CA ALA A 13 -5.29 20.06 -11.68
C ALA A 13 -6.33 18.93 -11.82
N LEU A 14 -6.11 17.84 -11.11
CA LEU A 14 -7.08 16.75 -10.90
C LEU A 14 -7.84 16.98 -9.59
N THR A 15 -7.12 17.44 -8.58
CA THR A 15 -7.65 17.79 -7.26
C THR A 15 -6.92 19.00 -6.70
N LYS A 16 -7.25 19.43 -5.48
CA LYS A 16 -6.55 20.53 -4.79
C LYS A 16 -5.02 20.39 -4.78
N ASN A 17 -4.51 19.15 -4.71
CA ASN A 17 -3.09 18.91 -4.49
C ASN A 17 -2.45 17.92 -5.47
N PHE A 18 -3.18 17.49 -6.48
CA PHE A 18 -2.66 16.61 -7.53
C PHE A 18 -2.95 17.19 -8.91
N SER A 19 -1.94 17.14 -9.76
CA SER A 19 -2.01 17.51 -11.19
C SER A 19 -1.68 16.31 -12.07
N ARG A 20 -2.08 16.34 -13.33
CA ARG A 20 -1.93 15.24 -14.28
C ARG A 20 -0.50 14.76 -14.42
N ASN A 21 0.45 15.70 -14.53
CA ASN A 21 1.88 15.38 -14.73
C ASN A 21 2.53 14.61 -13.58
N GLU A 22 1.93 14.57 -12.39
CA GLU A 22 2.43 13.74 -11.29
C GLU A 22 2.24 12.25 -11.56
N PHE A 23 1.35 11.89 -12.48
CA PHE A 23 1.07 10.52 -12.90
C PHE A 23 1.73 10.14 -14.23
N ASP A 24 2.60 10.98 -14.79
CA ASP A 24 3.26 10.75 -16.06
C ASP A 24 4.14 9.49 -16.04
N CYS A 25 4.19 8.81 -17.17
CA CYS A 25 5.15 7.73 -17.41
C CYS A 25 6.58 8.30 -17.44
N PRO A 26 7.50 7.79 -16.62
CA PRO A 26 8.86 8.33 -16.55
C PRO A 26 9.70 8.08 -17.80
N CYS A 27 9.29 7.17 -18.70
CA CYS A 27 10.05 6.87 -19.93
C CYS A 27 10.04 7.99 -20.99
N GLY A 28 9.27 9.05 -20.79
CA GLY A 28 9.21 10.17 -21.72
C GLY A 28 8.23 10.02 -22.89
N CYS A 29 7.39 8.95 -22.92
CA CYS A 29 6.35 8.82 -23.95
C CYS A 29 5.36 9.99 -23.90
N GLY A 30 4.83 10.39 -25.05
CA GLY A 30 3.99 11.61 -25.17
C GLY A 30 2.63 11.48 -24.54
N THR A 31 1.85 10.48 -24.96
CA THR A 31 0.48 10.25 -24.47
C THR A 31 0.48 9.60 -23.10
N GLN A 32 -0.28 10.18 -22.18
CA GLN A 32 -0.45 9.77 -20.80
C GLN A 32 -1.90 9.47 -20.48
N MET A 33 -2.14 8.75 -19.38
CA MET A 33 -3.49 8.42 -18.91
C MET A 33 -3.57 8.54 -17.39
N VAL A 34 -4.69 9.06 -16.88
CA VAL A 34 -4.99 9.03 -15.44
C VAL A 34 -6.49 8.89 -15.19
N ASP A 35 -6.85 8.03 -14.25
CA ASP A 35 -8.20 7.97 -13.70
C ASP A 35 -8.34 9.06 -12.62
N PRO A 36 -9.27 10.02 -12.76
CA PRO A 36 -9.49 11.05 -11.74
C PRO A 36 -9.79 10.49 -10.35
N GLU A 37 -10.52 9.38 -10.27
CA GLU A 37 -10.86 8.71 -9.01
C GLU A 37 -9.61 8.30 -8.22
N LEU A 38 -8.52 7.96 -8.92
CA LEU A 38 -7.22 7.66 -8.30
C LEU A 38 -6.70 8.87 -7.51
N ALA A 39 -6.73 10.06 -8.13
CA ALA A 39 -6.29 11.30 -7.51
C ALA A 39 -7.22 11.75 -6.37
N GLU A 40 -8.53 11.58 -6.52
CA GLU A 40 -9.52 11.91 -5.49
C GLU A 40 -9.33 11.05 -4.22
N LYS A 41 -9.13 9.75 -4.37
CA LYS A 41 -8.87 8.85 -3.23
C LYS A 41 -7.54 9.16 -2.53
N LEU A 42 -6.49 9.47 -3.30
CA LEU A 42 -5.22 9.92 -2.73
C LEU A 42 -5.35 11.29 -2.06
N GLN A 43 -6.17 12.20 -2.60
CA GLN A 43 -6.45 13.50 -1.99
C GLN A 43 -7.06 13.34 -0.60
N ARG A 44 -8.03 12.44 -0.41
CA ARG A 44 -8.60 12.15 0.92
C ARG A 44 -7.55 11.68 1.91
N ILE A 45 -6.66 10.77 1.49
CA ILE A 45 -5.55 10.30 2.36
C ILE A 45 -4.62 11.48 2.70
N ARG A 46 -4.30 12.35 1.74
CA ARG A 46 -3.47 13.53 1.95
C ARG A 46 -4.09 14.49 2.96
N GLU A 47 -5.39 14.72 2.89
CA GLU A 47 -6.12 15.60 3.81
C GLU A 47 -6.12 15.08 5.24
N VAL A 48 -6.46 13.81 5.45
CA VAL A 48 -6.52 13.25 6.80
C VAL A 48 -5.14 13.08 7.44
N THR A 49 -4.10 12.84 6.63
CA THR A 49 -2.73 12.73 7.13
C THR A 49 -2.05 14.09 7.34
N GLY A 50 -2.52 15.14 6.63
CA GLY A 50 -1.88 16.44 6.57
C GLY A 50 -0.49 16.38 5.91
N LYS A 51 -0.18 15.31 5.17
CA LYS A 51 1.16 15.02 4.65
C LYS A 51 1.17 14.97 3.13
N LYS A 52 2.24 15.49 2.53
CA LYS A 52 2.45 15.41 1.09
C LYS A 52 2.61 13.94 0.66
N ILE A 53 1.85 13.54 -0.34
CA ILE A 53 2.00 12.25 -1.02
C ILE A 53 2.93 12.42 -2.21
N LYS A 54 3.88 11.51 -2.36
CA LYS A 54 4.73 11.37 -3.54
C LYS A 54 4.26 10.18 -4.37
N ILE A 55 3.89 10.44 -5.61
CA ILE A 55 3.67 9.40 -6.61
C ILE A 55 5.05 8.96 -7.11
N THR A 56 5.37 7.71 -6.95
CA THR A 56 6.64 7.13 -7.40
C THR A 56 6.53 6.45 -8.75
N SER A 57 5.31 6.04 -9.12
CA SER A 57 4.96 5.55 -10.45
C SER A 57 3.46 5.72 -10.68
N GLY A 58 3.08 6.43 -11.74
CA GLY A 58 1.70 6.58 -12.21
C GLY A 58 1.45 5.71 -13.44
N TYR A 59 1.06 6.34 -14.54
CA TYR A 59 0.88 5.67 -15.83
C TYR A 59 2.19 5.01 -16.30
N ARG A 60 2.06 3.85 -16.94
CA ARG A 60 3.17 3.16 -17.62
C ARG A 60 2.73 2.76 -19.02
N CYS A 61 3.37 3.28 -20.05
CA CYS A 61 3.19 2.77 -21.41
C CYS A 61 3.62 1.29 -21.48
N LEU A 62 3.24 0.59 -22.55
CA LEU A 62 3.52 -0.84 -22.70
C LEU A 62 5.00 -1.15 -22.50
N LYS A 63 5.88 -0.40 -23.18
CA LYS A 63 7.34 -0.57 -23.11
C LYS A 63 7.85 -0.44 -21.68
N HIS A 64 7.53 0.67 -21.02
CA HIS A 64 7.99 0.91 -19.64
C HIS A 64 7.41 -0.09 -18.64
N ASN A 65 6.16 -0.55 -18.83
CA ASN A 65 5.59 -1.58 -17.97
C ASN A 65 6.34 -2.91 -18.07
N GLN A 66 6.78 -3.29 -19.28
CA GLN A 66 7.61 -4.48 -19.50
C GLN A 66 8.98 -4.33 -18.84
N GLU A 67 9.65 -3.20 -19.04
CA GLU A 67 10.94 -2.89 -18.40
C GLU A 67 10.86 -2.89 -16.87
N ALA A 68 9.73 -2.44 -16.30
CA ALA A 68 9.47 -2.46 -14.86
C ALA A 68 9.01 -3.84 -14.32
N GLY A 69 8.97 -4.88 -15.16
CA GLY A 69 8.50 -6.22 -14.76
C GLY A 69 7.00 -6.30 -14.45
N GLY A 70 6.22 -5.33 -14.94
CA GLY A 70 4.78 -5.30 -14.71
C GLY A 70 4.01 -6.32 -15.57
N GLY A 71 2.99 -6.94 -15.00
CA GLY A 71 2.13 -7.89 -15.71
C GLY A 71 1.39 -7.26 -16.90
N THR A 72 0.97 -8.10 -17.86
CA THR A 72 0.26 -7.68 -19.08
C THR A 72 -1.00 -6.87 -18.79
N ASN A 73 -1.71 -7.19 -17.72
CA ASN A 73 -2.96 -6.53 -17.28
C ASN A 73 -2.73 -5.52 -16.13
N SER A 74 -1.51 -5.00 -16.01
CA SER A 74 -1.16 -3.99 -15.00
C SER A 74 -2.07 -2.76 -15.11
N ARG A 75 -2.64 -2.32 -13.99
CA ARG A 75 -3.51 -1.14 -13.94
C ARG A 75 -2.76 0.17 -14.21
N HIS A 76 -1.45 0.19 -14.03
CA HIS A 76 -0.61 1.30 -14.49
C HIS A 76 -0.74 1.57 -15.99
N ARG A 77 -0.89 0.53 -16.82
CA ARG A 77 -1.05 0.67 -18.27
C ARG A 77 -2.34 1.37 -18.70
N TYR A 78 -3.30 1.45 -17.81
CA TYR A 78 -4.61 2.04 -18.05
C TYR A 78 -4.81 3.36 -17.28
N GLY A 79 -3.75 3.91 -16.68
CA GLY A 79 -3.83 5.11 -15.86
C GLY A 79 -4.64 4.96 -14.56
N MET A 80 -4.93 3.74 -14.16
CA MET A 80 -5.80 3.41 -13.03
C MET A 80 -5.03 3.07 -11.76
N ALA A 81 -3.70 3.21 -11.72
CA ALA A 81 -2.88 2.82 -10.60
C ALA A 81 -1.79 3.83 -10.28
N ALA A 82 -1.42 3.91 -9.01
CA ALA A 82 -0.23 4.60 -8.54
C ALA A 82 0.52 3.76 -7.50
N ASP A 83 1.84 3.78 -7.62
CA ASP A 83 2.74 3.44 -6.53
C ASP A 83 3.05 4.74 -5.79
N TRP A 84 2.88 4.76 -4.48
CA TRP A 84 2.93 6.01 -3.71
C TRP A 84 3.41 5.81 -2.27
N ARG A 85 3.88 6.88 -1.68
CA ARG A 85 4.27 6.98 -0.27
C ARG A 85 4.11 8.41 0.23
N LEU A 86 4.20 8.62 1.53
CA LEU A 86 4.39 9.98 2.03
C LEU A 86 5.79 10.49 1.68
N ASP A 87 5.89 11.76 1.35
CA ASP A 87 7.15 12.37 0.92
C ASP A 87 8.19 12.34 2.06
N ASP A 88 7.76 12.62 3.27
CA ASP A 88 8.57 12.59 4.50
C ASP A 88 8.79 11.16 5.07
N ARG A 89 8.24 10.13 4.44
CA ARG A 89 8.30 8.72 4.88
C ARG A 89 7.86 8.47 6.33
N SER A 90 7.03 9.35 6.90
CA SER A 90 6.57 9.26 8.30
C SER A 90 5.61 8.10 8.57
N LEU A 91 5.04 7.48 7.53
CA LEU A 91 4.25 6.26 7.63
C LEU A 91 4.90 5.10 6.88
N ASN A 92 4.85 3.93 7.50
CA ASN A 92 5.30 2.68 6.90
C ASN A 92 4.28 2.14 5.87
N PRO A 93 4.69 1.22 4.95
CA PRO A 93 3.80 0.69 3.92
C PRO A 93 2.56 -0.03 4.44
N VAL A 94 2.60 -0.62 5.64
CA VAL A 94 1.44 -1.25 6.27
C VAL A 94 0.37 -0.19 6.58
N ALA A 95 0.76 0.94 7.17
CA ALA A 95 -0.17 2.05 7.42
C ALA A 95 -0.75 2.57 6.10
N LEU A 96 0.08 2.76 5.06
CA LEU A 96 -0.38 3.23 3.76
C LEU A 96 -1.41 2.29 3.13
N GLY A 97 -1.17 0.97 3.21
CA GLY A 97 -2.12 -0.04 2.71
C GLY A 97 -3.46 -0.01 3.46
N ILE A 98 -3.43 0.14 4.79
CA ILE A 98 -4.65 0.25 5.61
C ILE A 98 -5.43 1.53 5.25
N LEU A 99 -4.75 2.66 5.06
CA LEU A 99 -5.39 3.91 4.62
C LEU A 99 -5.94 3.81 3.20
N ALA A 100 -5.22 3.14 2.28
CA ALA A 100 -5.72 2.89 0.93
C ALA A 100 -7.01 2.04 0.95
N GLN A 101 -7.07 1.01 1.81
CA GLN A 101 -8.29 0.21 1.97
C GLN A 101 -9.46 1.06 2.51
N ALA A 102 -9.22 1.89 3.51
CA ALA A 102 -10.23 2.78 4.07
C ALA A 102 -10.70 3.85 3.06
N ALA A 103 -9.80 4.35 2.21
CA ALA A 103 -10.13 5.26 1.12
C ALA A 103 -10.90 4.59 -0.04
N GLY A 104 -11.09 3.26 -0.01
CA GLY A 104 -11.91 2.53 -0.96
C GLY A 104 -11.21 2.17 -2.27
N PHE A 105 -9.87 2.01 -2.27
CA PHE A 105 -9.16 1.45 -3.42
C PHE A 105 -9.55 -0.02 -3.66
N GLY A 106 -9.59 -0.42 -4.93
CA GLY A 106 -9.96 -1.78 -5.34
C GLY A 106 -8.78 -2.74 -5.31
N GLY A 107 -7.64 -2.33 -5.86
CA GLY A 107 -6.38 -3.07 -5.78
C GLY A 107 -5.41 -2.40 -4.82
N ILE A 108 -4.80 -3.18 -3.91
CA ILE A 108 -3.86 -2.65 -2.92
C ILE A 108 -2.70 -3.63 -2.74
N GLY A 109 -1.48 -3.12 -2.91
CA GLY A 109 -0.25 -3.86 -2.69
C GLY A 109 0.64 -3.20 -1.64
N ILE A 110 1.11 -3.97 -0.66
CA ILE A 110 2.07 -3.50 0.33
C ILE A 110 3.46 -3.99 -0.06
N TYR A 111 4.36 -3.05 -0.35
CA TYR A 111 5.75 -3.32 -0.72
C TYR A 111 6.66 -2.85 0.39
N TRP A 112 7.31 -3.79 1.08
CA TRP A 112 8.21 -3.46 2.19
C TRP A 112 9.40 -4.42 2.28
N TYR A 113 10.46 -4.08 1.55
CA TYR A 113 11.73 -4.80 1.56
C TYR A 113 12.90 -3.82 1.32
N ALA A 114 14.13 -4.29 1.38
CA ALA A 114 15.33 -3.47 1.27
C ALA A 114 15.28 -2.53 0.05
N GLY A 115 15.41 -1.23 0.30
CA GLY A 115 15.33 -0.19 -0.74
C GLY A 115 13.93 0.18 -1.21
N ASN A 116 12.89 -0.61 -0.91
CA ASN A 116 11.51 -0.39 -1.36
C ASN A 116 10.53 -0.35 -0.19
N ALA A 117 9.87 0.79 -0.03
CA ALA A 117 8.83 1.01 0.98
C ALA A 117 7.75 1.93 0.39
N PHE A 118 6.71 1.33 -0.18
CA PHE A 118 5.60 2.05 -0.81
C PHE A 118 4.31 1.22 -0.79
N CYS A 119 3.21 1.86 -1.11
CA CYS A 119 1.93 1.21 -1.36
C CYS A 119 1.57 1.35 -2.83
N HIS A 120 1.17 0.26 -3.46
CA HIS A 120 0.42 0.28 -4.71
C HIS A 120 -1.07 0.44 -4.40
N ALA A 121 -1.75 1.29 -5.14
CA ALA A 121 -3.20 1.41 -5.08
C ALA A 121 -3.79 1.62 -6.48
N ASP A 122 -4.93 0.96 -6.75
CA ASP A 122 -5.63 1.11 -8.02
C ASP A 122 -7.16 1.14 -7.88
N THR A 123 -7.82 1.64 -8.92
CA THR A 123 -9.28 1.87 -8.97
C THR A 123 -10.05 0.73 -9.62
N ARG A 124 -9.49 -0.51 -9.66
CA ARG A 124 -10.25 -1.67 -10.19
C ARG A 124 -11.53 -1.93 -9.41
N GLY A 125 -12.57 -2.42 -10.10
CA GLY A 125 -13.84 -2.78 -9.45
C GLY A 125 -13.73 -4.07 -8.62
N ALA A 126 -13.09 -5.11 -9.14
CA ALA A 126 -12.86 -6.37 -8.42
C ALA A 126 -11.71 -6.20 -7.42
N LYS A 127 -12.00 -6.39 -6.13
CA LYS A 127 -11.00 -6.22 -5.06
C LYS A 127 -9.86 -7.23 -5.18
N ALA A 128 -8.63 -6.75 -5.02
CA ALA A 128 -7.43 -7.56 -4.96
C ALA A 128 -6.43 -6.97 -3.96
N THR A 129 -5.83 -7.82 -3.14
CA THR A 129 -4.79 -7.41 -2.18
C THR A 129 -3.58 -8.32 -2.31
N TRP A 130 -2.39 -7.78 -2.09
CA TRP A 130 -1.15 -8.57 -2.06
C TRP A 130 -0.09 -7.94 -1.18
N LEU A 131 0.79 -8.80 -0.69
CA LEU A 131 1.97 -8.41 0.06
C LEU A 131 3.19 -8.71 -0.81
N CYS A 132 4.16 -7.82 -0.83
CA CYS A 132 5.40 -8.01 -1.56
C CYS A 132 6.59 -7.94 -0.59
N ASP A 133 7.36 -9.03 -0.57
CA ASP A 133 8.61 -9.16 0.17
C ASP A 133 9.71 -9.53 -0.83
N ALA A 134 10.61 -8.63 -1.10
CA ALA A 134 11.60 -8.72 -2.17
C ALA A 134 10.95 -8.91 -3.56
N ALA A 135 11.41 -9.89 -4.34
CA ALA A 135 10.89 -10.16 -5.69
C ALA A 135 9.57 -10.95 -5.72
N LEU A 136 9.07 -11.39 -4.56
CA LEU A 136 7.90 -12.27 -4.48
C LEU A 136 6.63 -11.47 -4.13
N HIS A 137 5.58 -11.74 -4.89
CA HIS A 137 4.25 -11.24 -4.68
C HIS A 137 3.39 -12.36 -4.08
N TYR A 138 2.74 -12.08 -2.97
CA TYR A 138 1.85 -13.02 -2.31
C TYR A 138 0.40 -12.54 -2.46
N PRO A 139 -0.28 -12.89 -3.55
CA PRO A 139 -1.68 -12.54 -3.74
C PRO A 139 -2.54 -13.23 -2.67
N SER A 140 -3.57 -12.55 -2.21
CA SER A 140 -4.51 -13.13 -1.27
C SER A 140 -5.94 -12.79 -1.66
N THR A 141 -6.77 -13.83 -1.72
CA THR A 141 -8.23 -13.71 -1.82
C THR A 141 -8.89 -13.65 -0.44
N THR A 142 -8.18 -14.04 0.64
CA THR A 142 -8.74 -14.17 1.99
C THR A 142 -8.72 -12.88 2.80
N TYR A 143 -7.93 -11.88 2.40
CA TYR A 143 -7.77 -10.61 3.16
C TYR A 143 -8.65 -9.47 2.65
N LEU A 144 -9.63 -9.75 1.80
CA LEU A 144 -10.46 -8.70 1.18
C LEU A 144 -11.27 -7.89 2.18
N LYS A 145 -11.55 -8.43 3.36
CA LYS A 145 -12.22 -7.73 4.47
C LYS A 145 -11.24 -6.82 5.22
N PHE A 146 -9.98 -7.24 5.35
CA PHE A 146 -8.87 -6.46 5.86
C PHE A 146 -7.61 -6.80 5.08
N ILE A 147 -6.79 -5.81 4.73
CA ILE A 147 -5.67 -5.99 3.79
C ILE A 147 -4.58 -6.96 4.26
N LEU A 148 -4.46 -7.19 5.56
CA LEU A 148 -3.47 -8.10 6.13
C LEU A 148 -4.15 -9.29 6.80
N PRO A 149 -3.50 -10.47 6.80
CA PRO A 149 -4.02 -11.65 7.49
C PRO A 149 -3.94 -11.48 9.00
N THR A 150 -4.78 -12.21 9.70
CA THR A 150 -4.58 -12.47 11.12
C THR A 150 -3.51 -13.54 11.27
N ILE A 151 -2.42 -13.23 11.98
CA ILE A 151 -1.28 -14.12 12.19
C ILE A 151 -1.00 -14.33 13.68
N LYS A 152 -0.48 -15.51 14.00
CA LYS A 152 -0.12 -15.92 15.36
C LYS A 152 1.03 -16.91 15.33
N ARG A 153 1.59 -17.26 16.49
CA ARG A 153 2.65 -18.27 16.64
C ARG A 153 2.30 -19.55 15.88
N GLY A 154 3.25 -20.06 15.12
CA GLY A 154 3.09 -21.27 14.34
C GLY A 154 2.31 -21.14 13.04
N CYS A 155 1.88 -19.94 12.64
CA CYS A 155 1.26 -19.74 11.33
C CYS A 155 2.26 -20.05 10.21
N THR A 156 1.78 -20.71 9.15
CA THR A 156 2.57 -21.16 8.00
C THR A 156 2.00 -20.62 6.70
N GLY A 157 2.69 -20.87 5.59
CA GLY A 157 2.33 -20.40 4.26
C GLY A 157 2.94 -19.04 3.90
N ASP A 158 3.17 -18.83 2.61
CA ASP A 158 3.97 -17.70 2.10
C ASP A 158 3.38 -16.34 2.46
N ALA A 159 2.07 -16.18 2.36
CA ALA A 159 1.41 -14.93 2.70
C ALA A 159 1.53 -14.59 4.20
N ASN A 160 1.40 -15.58 5.09
CA ASN A 160 1.60 -15.40 6.52
C ASN A 160 3.07 -15.11 6.85
N ARG A 161 4.00 -15.73 6.12
CA ARG A 161 5.43 -15.44 6.23
C ARG A 161 5.75 -14.01 5.83
N ALA A 162 5.20 -13.51 4.72
CA ALA A 162 5.36 -12.11 4.31
C ALA A 162 4.76 -11.15 5.34
N ALA A 163 3.55 -11.43 5.84
CA ALA A 163 2.93 -10.64 6.89
C ALA A 163 3.74 -10.67 8.19
N THR A 164 4.30 -11.84 8.57
CA THR A 164 5.17 -11.95 9.75
C THR A 164 6.41 -11.06 9.63
N LYS A 165 7.05 -11.01 8.47
CA LYS A 165 8.17 -10.08 8.24
C LYS A 165 7.75 -8.62 8.39
N MET A 166 6.56 -8.23 7.92
CA MET A 166 6.03 -6.88 8.11
C MET A 166 5.78 -6.59 9.59
N LEU A 167 5.19 -7.55 10.33
CA LEU A 167 5.00 -7.43 11.77
C LEU A 167 6.35 -7.28 12.51
N GLN A 168 7.33 -8.10 12.17
CA GLN A 168 8.67 -8.03 12.78
C GLN A 168 9.33 -6.67 12.56
N ARG A 169 9.21 -6.09 11.35
CA ARG A 169 9.68 -4.71 11.10
C ARG A 169 8.96 -3.68 11.97
N LEU A 170 7.63 -3.81 12.15
CA LEU A 170 6.86 -2.93 13.05
C LEU A 170 7.28 -3.07 14.51
N LEU A 171 7.72 -4.26 14.92
CA LEU A 171 8.21 -4.58 16.25
C LEU A 171 9.71 -4.34 16.44
N ASN A 172 10.42 -3.82 15.42
CA ASN A 172 11.88 -3.65 15.40
C ASN A 172 12.66 -4.96 15.64
N LEU A 173 12.13 -6.08 15.12
CA LEU A 173 12.80 -7.38 15.12
C LEU A 173 13.45 -7.65 13.77
N ASN A 174 14.40 -8.62 13.75
CA ASN A 174 14.90 -9.17 12.49
C ASN A 174 13.75 -9.84 11.70
N PRO A 175 13.49 -9.44 10.44
CA PRO A 175 12.36 -9.94 9.66
C PRO A 175 12.65 -11.28 8.98
N ASP A 176 12.78 -12.36 9.77
CA ASP A 176 13.00 -13.73 9.28
C ASP A 176 11.72 -14.39 8.72
N GLY A 177 10.55 -13.86 9.07
CA GLY A 177 9.26 -14.39 8.64
C GLY A 177 8.77 -15.60 9.45
N ILE A 178 9.41 -15.90 10.58
CA ILE A 178 9.01 -16.96 11.50
C ILE A 178 8.27 -16.35 12.69
N PHE A 179 6.96 -16.61 12.80
CA PHE A 179 6.21 -16.19 13.98
C PHE A 179 6.48 -17.18 15.13
N GLY A 180 7.65 -17.06 15.73
CA GLY A 180 8.09 -17.82 16.88
C GLY A 180 7.84 -17.09 18.20
N GLU A 181 8.40 -17.60 19.27
CA GLU A 181 8.25 -17.09 20.64
C GLU A 181 8.72 -15.63 20.79
N LYS A 182 9.85 -15.27 20.16
CA LYS A 182 10.36 -13.89 20.18
C LYS A 182 9.35 -12.89 19.58
N THR A 183 8.75 -13.26 18.45
CA THR A 183 7.75 -12.42 17.77
C THR A 183 6.47 -12.31 18.61
N GLU A 184 6.00 -13.43 19.20
CA GLU A 184 4.84 -13.43 20.08
C GLU A 184 5.05 -12.56 21.33
N THR A 185 6.20 -12.72 22.01
CA THR A 185 6.54 -11.94 23.20
C THR A 185 6.58 -10.43 22.89
N ALA A 186 7.20 -10.05 21.77
CA ALA A 186 7.25 -8.65 21.37
C ALA A 186 5.85 -8.09 21.00
N LEU A 187 5.02 -8.92 20.34
CA LEU A 187 3.64 -8.54 20.04
C LEU A 187 2.82 -8.32 21.30
N ARG A 188 2.88 -9.23 22.28
CA ARG A 188 2.17 -9.09 23.57
C ARG A 188 2.57 -7.82 24.30
N LYS A 189 3.85 -7.48 24.37
CA LYS A 189 4.32 -6.20 24.93
C LYS A 189 3.76 -4.99 24.17
N ALA A 190 3.68 -5.08 22.85
CA ALA A 190 3.10 -4.01 22.04
C ALA A 190 1.57 -3.91 22.25
N GLN A 191 0.86 -5.03 22.33
CA GLN A 191 -0.58 -5.04 22.65
C GLN A 191 -0.87 -4.37 24.01
N GLU A 192 -0.08 -4.69 25.03
CA GLU A 192 -0.17 -4.04 26.34
C GLU A 192 0.05 -2.51 26.24
N LYS A 193 1.14 -2.09 25.56
CA LYS A 193 1.46 -0.67 25.35
C LYS A 193 0.32 0.09 24.65
N TYR A 194 -0.32 -0.55 23.66
CA TYR A 194 -1.44 0.05 22.92
C TYR A 194 -2.82 -0.21 23.54
N LYS A 195 -2.87 -0.80 24.75
CA LYS A 195 -4.10 -1.12 25.49
C LYS A 195 -5.07 -2.00 24.67
N LEU A 196 -4.52 -2.96 23.95
CA LEU A 196 -5.26 -3.98 23.22
C LEU A 196 -5.39 -5.26 24.06
N THR A 197 -6.23 -6.20 23.62
CA THR A 197 -6.25 -7.56 24.17
C THR A 197 -4.88 -8.20 23.99
N VAL A 198 -4.26 -8.65 25.09
CA VAL A 198 -2.90 -9.26 25.12
C VAL A 198 -3.01 -10.75 24.84
N ASP A 199 -3.37 -11.12 23.59
CA ASP A 199 -3.61 -12.51 23.18
C ASP A 199 -2.49 -13.12 22.32
N GLY A 200 -1.50 -12.31 21.91
CA GLY A 200 -0.41 -12.75 21.02
C GLY A 200 -0.86 -12.99 19.58
N ILE A 201 -2.05 -12.50 19.19
CA ILE A 201 -2.61 -12.63 17.85
C ILE A 201 -2.56 -11.27 17.15
N CYS A 202 -1.88 -11.18 16.01
CA CYS A 202 -1.86 -9.96 15.23
C CYS A 202 -3.05 -9.93 14.27
N GLY A 203 -4.18 -9.46 14.75
CA GLY A 203 -5.39 -9.19 13.97
C GLY A 203 -5.50 -7.72 13.55
N PRO A 204 -6.64 -7.30 12.95
CA PRO A 204 -6.85 -5.94 12.46
C PRO A 204 -6.54 -4.84 13.47
N ALA A 205 -6.93 -4.99 14.74
CA ALA A 205 -6.65 -4.02 15.79
C ALA A 205 -5.14 -3.85 16.02
N SER A 206 -4.40 -4.96 16.15
CA SER A 206 -2.94 -4.93 16.32
C SER A 206 -2.24 -4.31 15.10
N TRP A 207 -2.66 -4.66 13.87
CA TRP A 207 -2.11 -4.08 12.66
C TRP A 207 -2.28 -2.56 12.59
N ARG A 208 -3.49 -2.06 12.89
CA ARG A 208 -3.79 -0.62 12.88
C ARG A 208 -2.98 0.14 13.92
N ALA A 209 -2.97 -0.35 15.16
CA ALA A 209 -2.26 0.31 16.26
C ALA A 209 -0.73 0.32 16.01
N LEU A 210 -0.13 -0.84 15.68
CA LEU A 210 1.30 -0.97 15.44
C LEU A 210 1.79 -0.15 14.24
N SER A 211 1.01 -0.07 13.17
CA SER A 211 1.37 0.71 11.99
C SER A 211 1.21 2.22 12.18
N GLY A 212 0.42 2.65 13.18
CA GLY A 212 0.05 4.04 13.41
C GLY A 212 -1.09 4.54 12.50
N ALA A 213 -1.79 3.64 11.80
CA ALA A 213 -2.91 4.01 10.93
C ALA A 213 -4.14 4.48 11.71
N ASP A 214 -4.38 3.96 12.93
CA ASP A 214 -5.57 4.24 13.73
C ASP A 214 -5.86 5.73 13.90
N LYS A 215 -4.84 6.56 14.09
CA LYS A 215 -5.00 8.01 14.29
C LYS A 215 -5.62 8.76 13.10
N TYR A 216 -5.71 8.12 11.95
CA TYR A 216 -6.23 8.71 10.72
C TYR A 216 -7.55 8.10 10.26
N LEU A 217 -7.84 6.85 10.63
CA LEU A 217 -8.99 6.10 10.11
C LEU A 217 -10.35 6.71 10.44
N SER A 218 -10.49 7.35 11.60
CA SER A 218 -11.75 8.01 11.99
C SER A 218 -12.05 9.27 11.16
N LYS A 219 -11.08 9.73 10.35
CA LYS A 219 -11.19 10.95 9.53
C LYS A 219 -11.34 10.63 8.04
N LEU A 220 -11.18 9.36 7.61
CA LEU A 220 -11.35 8.88 6.26
C LEU A 220 -12.80 8.46 5.98
#